data_f4b170d1a42132da140ac51678dfe8af
#
_entry.id   f4b170d1a42132da140ac51678dfe8af
#
_cell.length_a   1.000
_cell.length_b   1.000
_cell.length_c   1.000
_cell.angle_alpha   90.00
_cell.angle_beta   90.00
_cell.angle_gamma   90.00
#
_symmetry.space_group_name_H-M   'P 1'
#
loop_
_entity.id
_entity.type
_entity.pdbx_description
1 polymer ?
#
loop_
_entity_poly.entity_id
_entity_poly.type
_entity_poly.pdbx_seq_one_letter_code
_entity_poly.pdbx_strand_id
1 'polypeptide(L)'
;MPFEPINPPQFPTPIAPYSAGAKVSTGAGNTVYVSGVLALGEGGAVLHVGDAAAQTRHVLEVIKVTLEAAGATLADVAMNHIFLKTLADYAAFNAVYAEYFPGAKPARYCIKCEMVKPDCLVEIASVAHLG
;
A
#
# COMPACT_ATOMS: atom_id res chain seq x y z
N MET A 1 11.18 -21.96 -0.86
CA MET A 1 10.37 -21.01 -0.08
C MET A 1 8.97 -20.93 -0.66
N PRO A 2 7.92 -20.89 0.19
CA PRO A 2 6.54 -20.76 -0.31
C PRO A 2 6.26 -19.40 -0.92
N PHE A 3 7.09 -18.40 -0.65
CA PHE A 3 6.95 -17.07 -1.25
C PHE A 3 8.33 -16.42 -1.42
N GLU A 4 8.36 -15.40 -2.27
CA GLU A 4 9.54 -14.57 -2.51
C GLU A 4 9.31 -13.21 -1.84
N PRO A 5 10.17 -12.81 -0.88
CA PRO A 5 10.04 -11.47 -0.29
C PRO A 5 10.42 -10.40 -1.31
N ILE A 6 9.69 -9.28 -1.28
CA ILE A 6 9.87 -8.14 -2.19
C ILE A 6 10.19 -6.91 -1.37
N ASN A 7 11.35 -6.30 -1.62
CA ASN A 7 11.78 -5.07 -0.95
C ASN A 7 12.40 -4.15 -2.00
N PRO A 8 11.63 -3.23 -2.59
CA PRO A 8 12.15 -2.33 -3.63
C PRO A 8 13.27 -1.44 -3.09
N PRO A 9 14.38 -1.30 -3.81
CA PRO A 9 15.50 -0.48 -3.33
C PRO A 9 15.21 1.02 -3.32
N GLN A 10 14.14 1.47 -3.98
CA GLN A 10 13.75 2.87 -4.04
C GLN A 10 13.25 3.43 -2.72
N PHE A 11 12.88 2.55 -1.78
CA PHE A 11 12.34 2.95 -0.48
C PHE A 11 13.15 2.34 0.66
N PRO A 12 13.11 2.96 1.86
CA PRO A 12 13.81 2.40 3.03
C PRO A 12 13.33 0.99 3.33
N THR A 13 14.25 0.13 3.78
CA THR A 13 13.92 -1.20 4.29
C THR A 13 12.99 -1.07 5.49
N PRO A 14 11.96 -1.93 5.62
CA PRO A 14 11.10 -1.90 6.79
C PRO A 14 11.89 -1.97 8.10
N ILE A 15 11.49 -1.16 9.08
CA ILE A 15 12.18 -1.05 10.37
C ILE A 15 11.77 -2.14 11.36
N ALA A 16 10.84 -3.00 10.98
CA ALA A 16 10.34 -4.12 11.79
C ALA A 16 10.52 -5.42 10.99
N PRO A 17 10.29 -6.60 11.60
CA PRO A 17 10.57 -7.87 10.93
C PRO A 17 9.50 -8.27 9.91
N TYR A 18 9.42 -7.55 8.79
CA TYR A 18 8.53 -7.88 7.68
C TYR A 18 9.13 -7.39 6.35
N SER A 19 8.67 -7.96 5.24
CA SER A 19 9.00 -7.49 3.90
C SER A 19 7.91 -6.54 3.39
N ALA A 20 8.28 -5.64 2.49
CA ALA A 20 7.32 -4.73 1.87
C ALA A 20 6.24 -5.51 1.10
N GLY A 21 6.61 -6.62 0.50
CA GLY A 21 5.66 -7.48 -0.20
C GLY A 21 6.10 -8.94 -0.19
N ALA A 22 5.21 -9.80 -0.65
CA ALA A 22 5.48 -11.23 -0.81
C ALA A 22 4.78 -11.73 -2.07
N LYS A 23 5.53 -12.43 -2.93
CA LYS A 23 5.01 -12.98 -4.17
C LYS A 23 4.87 -14.49 -4.02
N VAL A 24 3.67 -14.99 -4.28
CA VAL A 24 3.35 -16.42 -4.22
C VAL A 24 3.07 -16.90 -5.62
N SER A 25 3.77 -17.97 -6.06
CA SER A 25 3.52 -18.62 -7.34
C SER A 25 2.56 -19.78 -7.12
N THR A 26 1.54 -19.89 -7.95
CA THR A 26 0.49 -20.90 -7.81
C THR A 26 0.42 -21.89 -8.96
N GLY A 27 1.34 -21.82 -9.92
CA GLY A 27 1.28 -22.66 -11.12
C GLY A 27 0.36 -22.13 -12.20
N ALA A 28 -0.71 -21.42 -11.83
CA ALA A 28 -1.65 -20.77 -12.76
C ALA A 28 -1.49 -19.27 -12.76
N GLY A 29 -0.47 -18.74 -12.09
CA GLY A 29 -0.21 -17.32 -11.99
C GLY A 29 0.50 -16.99 -10.69
N ASN A 30 0.50 -15.71 -10.32
CA ASN A 30 1.17 -15.24 -9.11
C ASN A 30 0.24 -14.35 -8.31
N THR A 31 0.31 -14.45 -6.99
CA THR A 31 -0.34 -13.52 -6.08
C THR A 31 0.73 -12.70 -5.37
N VAL A 32 0.55 -11.39 -5.33
CA VAL A 32 1.46 -10.47 -4.67
C VAL A 32 0.74 -9.81 -3.52
N TYR A 33 1.26 -10.01 -2.32
CA TYR A 33 0.76 -9.38 -1.10
C TYR A 33 1.66 -8.20 -0.79
N VAL A 34 1.08 -7.01 -0.66
CA VAL A 34 1.82 -5.82 -0.23
C VAL A 34 1.44 -5.54 1.21
N SER A 35 2.45 -5.48 2.07
CA SER A 35 2.27 -5.17 3.50
C SER A 35 1.59 -3.81 3.68
N GLY A 36 1.03 -3.58 4.86
CA GLY A 36 0.46 -2.28 5.20
C GLY A 36 1.50 -1.18 5.03
N VAL A 37 1.20 -0.17 4.20
CA VAL A 37 2.10 0.93 3.88
C VAL A 37 1.62 2.19 4.59
N LEU A 38 2.52 2.82 5.31
CA LEU A 38 2.35 4.12 5.94
C LEU A 38 3.25 5.14 5.22
N ALA A 39 2.94 6.42 5.33
CA ALA A 39 3.75 7.48 4.72
C ALA A 39 5.00 7.74 5.57
N LEU A 40 5.98 6.85 5.45
CA LEU A 40 7.23 6.90 6.22
C LEU A 40 8.43 7.10 5.29
N GLY A 41 9.40 7.88 5.75
CA GLY A 41 10.67 8.07 5.10
C GLY A 41 11.80 7.39 5.86
N GLU A 42 13.01 7.91 5.71
CA GLU A 42 14.21 7.40 6.37
C GLU A 42 14.04 7.35 7.89
N GLY A 43 14.48 6.25 8.49
CA GLY A 43 14.43 6.07 9.93
C GLY A 43 13.04 6.00 10.53
N GLY A 44 12.00 5.82 9.69
CA GLY A 44 10.62 5.77 10.14
C GLY A 44 9.99 7.14 10.40
N ALA A 45 10.59 8.21 9.90
CA ALA A 45 10.02 9.56 10.02
C ALA A 45 8.72 9.65 9.24
N VAL A 46 7.68 10.23 9.83
CA VAL A 46 6.39 10.42 9.17
C VAL A 46 6.49 11.56 8.17
N LEU A 47 6.07 11.30 6.94
CA LEU A 47 6.06 12.28 5.85
C LEU A 47 4.69 12.98 5.78
N HIS A 48 4.68 14.23 5.31
CA HIS A 48 3.45 14.99 5.04
C HIS A 48 2.51 15.02 6.25
N VAL A 49 3.05 15.32 7.43
CA VAL A 49 2.25 15.41 8.66
C VAL A 49 1.08 16.38 8.45
N GLY A 50 -0.14 15.94 8.81
CA GLY A 50 -1.33 16.75 8.70
C GLY A 50 -1.97 16.82 7.31
N ASP A 51 -1.40 16.13 6.31
CA ASP A 51 -1.86 16.18 4.92
C ASP A 51 -2.25 14.79 4.43
N ALA A 52 -3.52 14.43 4.58
CA ALA A 52 -4.02 13.12 4.23
C ALA A 52 -3.91 12.82 2.74
N ALA A 53 -4.13 13.83 1.87
CA ALA A 53 -4.01 13.63 0.43
C ALA A 53 -2.58 13.31 0.04
N ALA A 54 -1.60 14.04 0.57
CA ALA A 54 -0.19 13.80 0.28
C ALA A 54 0.28 12.46 0.84
N GLN A 55 -0.16 12.09 2.04
CA GLN A 55 0.15 10.78 2.62
C GLN A 55 -0.44 9.65 1.77
N THR A 56 -1.69 9.80 1.31
CA THR A 56 -2.33 8.80 0.44
C THR A 56 -1.54 8.62 -0.85
N ARG A 57 -1.12 9.72 -1.47
CA ARG A 57 -0.33 9.67 -2.69
C ARG A 57 1.00 8.94 -2.47
N HIS A 58 1.69 9.25 -1.39
CA HIS A 58 2.94 8.58 -1.06
C HIS A 58 2.74 7.07 -0.87
N VAL A 59 1.72 6.69 -0.08
CA VAL A 59 1.38 5.29 0.19
C VAL A 59 1.11 4.54 -1.13
N LEU A 60 0.32 5.12 -2.02
CA LEU A 60 -0.02 4.47 -3.30
C LEU A 60 1.18 4.40 -4.24
N GLU A 61 2.09 5.37 -4.21
CA GLU A 61 3.34 5.29 -4.96
C GLU A 61 4.23 4.15 -4.45
N VAL A 62 4.33 3.98 -3.14
CA VAL A 62 5.09 2.86 -2.55
C VAL A 62 4.49 1.52 -2.97
N ILE A 63 3.16 1.39 -2.92
CA ILE A 63 2.48 0.17 -3.35
C ILE A 63 2.75 -0.10 -4.82
N LYS A 64 2.65 0.92 -5.67
CA LYS A 64 2.91 0.81 -7.11
C LYS A 64 4.31 0.27 -7.38
N VAL A 65 5.33 0.86 -6.75
CA VAL A 65 6.73 0.45 -6.94
C VAL A 65 6.96 -0.96 -6.40
N THR A 66 6.35 -1.31 -5.27
CA THR A 66 6.46 -2.66 -4.69
C THR A 66 5.85 -3.70 -5.64
N LEU A 67 4.69 -3.41 -6.22
CA LEU A 67 4.06 -4.29 -7.20
C LEU A 67 4.95 -4.47 -8.43
N GLU A 68 5.50 -3.36 -8.94
CA GLU A 68 6.37 -3.38 -10.12
C GLU A 68 7.63 -4.22 -9.88
N ALA A 69 8.19 -4.15 -8.67
CA ALA A 69 9.32 -5.00 -8.28
C ALA A 69 8.97 -6.50 -8.28
N ALA A 70 7.70 -6.83 -8.15
CA ALA A 70 7.20 -8.22 -8.20
C ALA A 70 6.69 -8.61 -9.59
N GLY A 71 6.75 -7.71 -10.57
CA GLY A 71 6.28 -7.96 -11.93
C GLY A 71 4.80 -7.68 -12.14
N ALA A 72 4.14 -7.01 -11.18
CA ALA A 72 2.72 -6.65 -11.26
C ALA A 72 2.56 -5.14 -11.45
N THR A 73 1.31 -4.70 -11.62
CA THR A 73 0.97 -3.29 -11.70
C THR A 73 -0.26 -3.01 -10.85
N LEU A 74 -0.61 -1.74 -10.69
CA LEU A 74 -1.84 -1.36 -9.98
C LEU A 74 -3.10 -1.95 -10.63
N ALA A 75 -3.08 -2.18 -11.94
CA ALA A 75 -4.20 -2.82 -12.63
C ALA A 75 -4.45 -4.27 -12.20
N ASP A 76 -3.45 -4.90 -11.59
CA ASP A 76 -3.54 -6.28 -11.11
C ASP A 76 -4.06 -6.36 -9.67
N VAL A 77 -4.27 -5.23 -9.00
CA VAL A 77 -4.77 -5.21 -7.62
C VAL A 77 -6.21 -5.67 -7.59
N ALA A 78 -6.49 -6.69 -6.77
CA ALA A 78 -7.82 -7.25 -6.58
C ALA A 78 -8.46 -6.77 -5.28
N MET A 79 -7.67 -6.45 -4.26
CA MET A 79 -8.18 -6.07 -2.95
C MET A 79 -7.28 -5.03 -2.30
N ASN A 80 -7.87 -3.97 -1.75
CA ASN A 80 -7.18 -3.00 -0.90
C ASN A 80 -7.81 -2.99 0.48
N HIS A 81 -6.96 -3.08 1.51
CA HIS A 81 -7.34 -2.94 2.91
C HIS A 81 -6.93 -1.54 3.36
N ILE A 82 -7.90 -0.69 3.65
CA ILE A 82 -7.68 0.74 3.89
C ILE A 82 -8.02 1.10 5.34
N PHE A 83 -7.11 1.83 5.98
CA PHE A 83 -7.27 2.28 7.36
C PHE A 83 -7.06 3.79 7.39
N LEU A 84 -8.03 4.52 7.95
CA LEU A 84 -7.95 5.97 8.14
C LEU A 84 -7.99 6.28 9.63
N LYS A 85 -7.17 7.24 10.06
CA LYS A 85 -7.17 7.67 11.45
C LYS A 85 -8.46 8.42 11.80
N THR A 86 -8.97 9.21 10.85
CA THR A 86 -10.22 9.95 11.02
C THR A 86 -11.04 9.91 9.75
N LEU A 87 -12.36 9.79 9.90
CA LEU A 87 -13.27 9.80 8.76
C LEU A 87 -13.38 11.19 8.10
N ALA A 88 -12.90 12.24 8.77
CA ALA A 88 -12.81 13.58 8.17
C ALA A 88 -11.89 13.60 6.94
N ASP A 89 -10.94 12.65 6.83
CA ASP A 89 -10.01 12.55 5.70
C ASP A 89 -10.55 11.68 4.56
N TYR A 90 -11.75 11.12 4.68
CA TYR A 90 -12.28 10.16 3.72
C TYR A 90 -12.39 10.74 2.30
N ALA A 91 -12.92 11.97 2.18
CA ALA A 91 -13.09 12.60 0.86
C ALA A 91 -11.73 12.90 0.20
N ALA A 92 -10.77 13.43 0.95
CA ALA A 92 -9.44 13.74 0.44
C ALA A 92 -8.70 12.46 0.02
N PHE A 93 -8.82 11.41 0.84
CA PHE A 93 -8.29 10.09 0.51
C PHE A 93 -8.89 9.55 -0.80
N ASN A 94 -10.20 9.55 -0.92
CA ASN A 94 -10.88 9.01 -2.10
C ASN A 94 -10.53 9.74 -3.38
N ALA A 95 -10.31 11.05 -3.33
CA ALA A 95 -9.94 11.84 -4.50
C ALA A 95 -8.59 11.37 -5.07
N VAL A 96 -7.60 11.12 -4.21
CA VAL A 96 -6.30 10.62 -4.63
C VAL A 96 -6.39 9.15 -5.06
N TYR A 97 -7.11 8.34 -4.29
CA TYR A 97 -7.30 6.91 -4.60
C TYR A 97 -7.88 6.72 -6.01
N ALA A 98 -8.87 7.55 -6.39
CA ALA A 98 -9.50 7.46 -7.70
C ALA A 98 -8.50 7.72 -8.85
N GLU A 99 -7.46 8.51 -8.63
CA GLU A 99 -6.44 8.75 -9.65
C GLU A 99 -5.61 7.49 -9.93
N TYR A 100 -5.42 6.62 -8.92
CA TYR A 100 -4.59 5.43 -9.04
C TYR A 100 -5.36 4.20 -9.53
N PHE A 101 -6.69 4.21 -9.40
CA PHE A 101 -7.56 3.11 -9.82
C PHE A 101 -8.69 3.61 -10.73
N PRO A 102 -8.32 4.13 -11.94
CA PRO A 102 -9.33 4.72 -12.85
C PRO A 102 -10.11 3.70 -13.65
N GLY A 103 -9.58 2.50 -13.85
CA GLY A 103 -10.19 1.44 -14.66
C GLY A 103 -11.09 0.53 -13.85
N ALA A 104 -10.89 -0.79 -13.97
CA ALA A 104 -11.55 -1.77 -13.14
C ALA A 104 -11.19 -1.52 -11.68
N LYS A 105 -12.21 -1.44 -10.82
CA LYS A 105 -11.99 -1.05 -9.44
C LYS A 105 -11.81 -2.29 -8.57
N PRO A 106 -10.73 -2.38 -7.79
CA PRO A 106 -10.54 -3.49 -6.87
C PRO A 106 -11.59 -3.48 -5.76
N ALA A 107 -11.82 -4.64 -5.18
CA ALA A 107 -12.57 -4.72 -3.93
C ALA A 107 -11.79 -3.98 -2.85
N ARG A 108 -12.50 -3.43 -1.87
CA ARG A 108 -11.85 -2.75 -0.74
C ARG A 108 -12.77 -2.68 0.46
N TYR A 109 -12.18 -2.40 1.60
CA TYR A 109 -12.92 -1.84 2.74
C TYR A 109 -12.08 -0.69 3.32
N CYS A 110 -12.73 0.17 4.08
CA CYS A 110 -12.10 1.30 4.73
C CYS A 110 -12.58 1.36 6.18
N ILE A 111 -11.64 1.31 7.12
CA ILE A 111 -11.91 1.27 8.55
C ILE A 111 -11.21 2.44 9.23
N LYS A 112 -11.88 3.06 10.20
CA LYS A 112 -11.24 4.02 11.10
C LYS A 112 -10.50 3.28 12.19
N CYS A 113 -9.21 3.59 12.40
CA CYS A 113 -8.43 3.01 13.50
C CYS A 113 -7.21 3.86 13.82
N GLU A 114 -6.60 3.62 14.97
CA GLU A 114 -5.31 4.20 15.31
C GLU A 114 -4.22 3.53 14.51
N MET A 115 -3.23 4.33 14.08
CA MET A 115 -2.04 3.81 13.38
C MET A 115 -0.90 3.58 14.37
N VAL A 116 0.08 2.74 13.98
CA VAL A 116 1.25 2.51 14.83
C VAL A 116 2.12 3.75 15.01
N LYS A 117 2.01 4.72 14.07
CA LYS A 117 2.65 6.03 14.17
C LYS A 117 1.56 7.10 14.31
N PRO A 118 1.60 7.94 15.38
CA PRO A 118 0.48 8.87 15.65
C PRO A 118 0.19 9.88 14.55
N ASP A 119 1.20 10.29 13.78
CA ASP A 119 1.02 11.29 12.72
C ASP A 119 0.68 10.67 11.37
N CYS A 120 0.56 9.36 11.27
CA CYS A 120 0.07 8.71 10.06
C CYS A 120 -1.45 8.77 10.03
N LEU A 121 -1.99 9.22 8.90
CA LEU A 121 -3.43 9.42 8.70
C LEU A 121 -4.05 8.32 7.85
N VAL A 122 -3.24 7.56 7.11
CA VAL A 122 -3.71 6.51 6.20
C VAL A 122 -2.72 5.35 6.18
N GLU A 123 -3.26 4.15 6.07
CA GLU A 123 -2.50 2.93 5.83
C GLU A 123 -3.25 2.10 4.81
N ILE A 124 -2.54 1.51 3.84
CA ILE A 124 -3.14 0.61 2.86
C ILE A 124 -2.29 -0.63 2.71
N ALA A 125 -2.95 -1.80 2.69
CA ALA A 125 -2.35 -3.06 2.28
C ALA A 125 -3.07 -3.56 1.04
N SER A 126 -2.36 -4.20 0.12
CA SER A 126 -2.92 -4.60 -1.17
C SER A 126 -2.65 -6.05 -1.47
N VAL A 127 -3.56 -6.66 -2.23
CA VAL A 127 -3.37 -7.99 -2.81
C VAL A 127 -3.59 -7.86 -4.31
N ALA A 128 -2.59 -8.29 -5.09
CA ALA A 128 -2.64 -8.30 -6.54
C ALA A 128 -2.50 -9.72 -7.05
N HIS A 129 -3.11 -9.99 -8.21
CA HIS A 129 -2.98 -11.29 -8.87
C HIS A 129 -2.73 -11.07 -10.35
N LEU A 130 -1.74 -11.79 -10.90
CA LEU A 130 -1.45 -11.78 -12.34
C LEU A 130 -1.36 -13.22 -12.84
N GLY A 131 -2.02 -13.44 -13.95
CA GLY A 131 -2.10 -14.76 -14.57
C GLY A 131 -0.97 -15.10 -15.52
#